data_0c60c37fc0ee77fcf54109941da50da4
#
_entry.id   0c60c37fc0ee77fcf54109941da50da4
#
_cell.length_a   1.000
_cell.length_b   1.000
_cell.length_c   1.000
_cell.angle_alpha   90.00
_cell.angle_beta   90.00
_cell.angle_gamma   90.00
#
_symmetry.space_group_name_H-M   'P 1'
#
loop_
_entity.id
_entity.type
_entity.pdbx_description
1 polymer ?
#
loop_
_entity_poly.entity_id
_entity_poly.type
_entity_poly.pdbx_seq_one_letter_code
_entity_poly.pdbx_strand_id
1 'polypeptide(L)'
;SAELVGTDPKTDIAVLKIDPSSINIQSVNWGDSDISRVGDIVLAIGNPLGLGGTVTSGIISSINRDIGGGPYVDFIQTDAPINRGNSGGPLFNLDGEVIGINSMIISQTGGSVGLGFSIPSKTAKLIVEQIISFGQAKRGRLGVQIQDLTQEFSDSLGYDSTEGAFVASVEPNSPAALSNIQAGDIIIEFNDQKISSFKDLPKVVAETPIGSQVVVKVWRNGEIINIDVKVGELEEGRKLAKNEGVYLEELDITVEELSSEAINSLGLDSKTSGIFVKEVGDKNENLLNNDVIIQVS
;
A
#
# COMPACT_ATOMS: atom_id res chain seq x y z
N SER A 1 4.39 -20.34 -21.14
CA SER A 1 4.50 -20.31 -19.66
C SER A 1 5.08 -18.97 -19.24
N ALA A 2 4.76 -18.54 -18.03
CA ALA A 2 5.32 -17.34 -17.41
C ALA A 2 5.91 -17.70 -16.05
N GLU A 3 6.98 -17.01 -15.66
CA GLU A 3 7.66 -17.14 -14.36
C GLU A 3 7.31 -15.93 -13.51
N LEU A 4 6.94 -16.14 -12.25
CA LEU A 4 6.68 -15.06 -11.32
C LEU A 4 8.01 -14.43 -10.85
N VAL A 5 8.21 -13.14 -11.13
CA VAL A 5 9.39 -12.37 -10.65
C VAL A 5 9.16 -11.88 -9.21
N GLY A 6 7.96 -11.38 -8.93
CA GLY A 6 7.55 -10.90 -7.61
C GLY A 6 6.19 -10.25 -7.62
N THR A 7 5.71 -9.92 -6.43
CA THR A 7 4.38 -9.32 -6.21
C THR A 7 4.45 -8.18 -5.21
N ASP A 8 3.50 -7.27 -5.32
CA ASP A 8 3.22 -6.24 -4.33
C ASP A 8 1.71 -6.20 -4.03
N PRO A 9 1.24 -6.91 -3.00
CA PRO A 9 -0.17 -6.94 -2.65
C PRO A 9 -0.76 -5.57 -2.26
N LYS A 10 0.09 -4.62 -1.81
CA LYS A 10 -0.37 -3.29 -1.38
C LYS A 10 -0.73 -2.37 -2.54
N THR A 11 -0.23 -2.66 -3.73
CA THR A 11 -0.59 -1.94 -4.96
C THR A 11 -1.29 -2.81 -5.99
N ASP A 12 -1.58 -4.08 -5.66
CA ASP A 12 -2.21 -5.06 -6.55
C ASP A 12 -1.40 -5.29 -7.85
N ILE A 13 -0.05 -5.29 -7.75
CA ILE A 13 0.85 -5.51 -8.89
C ILE A 13 1.61 -6.81 -8.74
N ALA A 14 1.67 -7.58 -9.84
CA ALA A 14 2.57 -8.72 -10.01
C ALA A 14 3.39 -8.56 -11.30
N VAL A 15 4.65 -8.98 -11.26
CA VAL A 15 5.54 -9.00 -12.42
C VAL A 15 5.79 -10.43 -12.84
N LEU A 16 5.48 -10.71 -14.10
CA LEU A 16 5.68 -12.02 -14.73
C LEU A 16 6.72 -11.90 -15.84
N LYS A 17 7.67 -12.82 -15.87
CA LYS A 17 8.64 -12.97 -16.95
C LYS A 17 8.15 -14.01 -17.94
N ILE A 18 8.18 -13.68 -19.23
CA ILE A 18 7.86 -14.58 -20.33
C ILE A 18 9.08 -14.82 -21.21
N ASP A 19 9.13 -15.98 -21.87
CA ASP A 19 10.14 -16.27 -22.89
C ASP A 19 9.65 -15.75 -24.26
N PRO A 20 10.28 -14.73 -24.84
CA PRO A 20 9.87 -14.18 -26.11
C PRO A 20 10.25 -15.03 -27.31
N SER A 21 11.06 -16.09 -27.14
CA SER A 21 11.62 -16.88 -28.25
C SER A 21 10.56 -17.63 -29.08
N SER A 22 9.41 -17.91 -28.48
CA SER A 22 8.30 -18.69 -29.10
C SER A 22 7.12 -17.82 -29.59
N ILE A 23 7.15 -16.51 -29.35
CA ILE A 23 6.02 -15.63 -29.61
C ILE A 23 6.53 -14.31 -30.19
N ASN A 24 5.92 -13.81 -31.26
CA ASN A 24 6.18 -12.45 -31.75
C ASN A 24 5.50 -11.44 -30.83
N ILE A 25 6.26 -10.86 -29.89
CA ILE A 25 5.75 -9.91 -28.89
C ILE A 25 6.28 -8.54 -29.22
N GLN A 26 5.38 -7.56 -29.26
CA GLN A 26 5.74 -6.14 -29.28
C GLN A 26 5.50 -5.55 -27.89
N SER A 27 6.50 -4.84 -27.37
CA SER A 27 6.35 -4.06 -26.15
C SER A 27 5.53 -2.81 -26.42
N VAL A 28 4.82 -2.37 -25.40
CA VAL A 28 4.11 -1.08 -25.38
C VAL A 28 4.88 -0.07 -24.54
N ASN A 29 4.69 1.21 -24.82
CA ASN A 29 5.32 2.28 -24.06
C ASN A 29 4.46 2.66 -22.85
N TRP A 30 5.13 3.07 -21.78
CA TRP A 30 4.49 3.76 -20.66
C TRP A 30 4.20 5.22 -21.05
N GLY A 31 2.94 5.64 -20.88
CA GLY A 31 2.55 7.04 -20.88
C GLY A 31 2.70 7.65 -19.49
N ASP A 32 2.54 8.96 -19.40
CA ASP A 32 2.57 9.71 -18.14
C ASP A 32 1.15 9.90 -17.60
N SER A 33 0.84 9.22 -16.49
CA SER A 33 -0.47 9.34 -15.85
C SER A 33 -0.68 10.69 -15.15
N ASP A 34 0.39 11.45 -14.83
CA ASP A 34 0.28 12.74 -14.11
C ASP A 34 -0.29 13.84 -15.01
N ILE A 35 -0.14 13.72 -16.35
CA ILE A 35 -0.71 14.68 -17.30
C ILE A 35 -2.13 14.31 -17.76
N SER A 36 -2.65 13.15 -17.34
CA SER A 36 -4.00 12.70 -17.69
C SER A 36 -5.07 13.57 -17.05
N ARG A 37 -6.17 13.78 -17.76
CA ARG A 37 -7.25 14.68 -17.32
C ARG A 37 -8.59 13.96 -17.36
N VAL A 38 -9.48 14.37 -16.50
CA VAL A 38 -10.90 13.98 -16.57
C VAL A 38 -11.46 14.38 -17.93
N GLY A 39 -12.12 13.43 -18.60
CA GLY A 39 -12.66 13.57 -19.96
C GLY A 39 -11.73 13.05 -21.06
N ASP A 40 -10.47 12.76 -20.80
CA ASP A 40 -9.58 12.15 -21.80
C ASP A 40 -10.09 10.75 -22.18
N ILE A 41 -10.10 10.46 -23.48
CA ILE A 41 -10.56 9.15 -24.01
C ILE A 41 -9.52 8.09 -23.69
N VAL A 42 -10.01 6.94 -23.25
CA VAL A 42 -9.15 5.78 -22.91
C VAL A 42 -9.68 4.49 -23.52
N LEU A 43 -8.76 3.55 -23.72
CA LEU A 43 -9.03 2.20 -24.21
C LEU A 43 -8.53 1.19 -23.18
N ALA A 44 -9.43 0.35 -22.65
CA ALA A 44 -9.07 -0.77 -21.80
C ALA A 44 -8.98 -2.03 -22.64
N ILE A 45 -7.85 -2.73 -22.55
CA ILE A 45 -7.63 -3.97 -23.30
C ILE A 45 -7.48 -5.13 -22.32
N GLY A 46 -8.05 -6.27 -22.68
CA GLY A 46 -7.98 -7.48 -21.89
C GLY A 46 -8.43 -8.72 -22.66
N ASN A 47 -8.57 -9.82 -21.95
CA ASN A 47 -9.08 -11.08 -22.51
C ASN A 47 -10.21 -11.64 -21.62
N PRO A 48 -11.38 -10.98 -21.60
CA PRO A 48 -12.49 -11.42 -20.76
C PRO A 48 -12.95 -12.82 -21.16
N LEU A 49 -13.08 -13.69 -20.14
CA LEU A 49 -13.56 -15.07 -20.28
C LEU A 49 -12.73 -15.97 -21.21
N GLY A 50 -11.52 -15.53 -21.61
CA GLY A 50 -10.68 -16.30 -22.56
C GLY A 50 -11.18 -16.29 -24.01
N LEU A 51 -12.06 -15.36 -24.36
CA LEU A 51 -12.67 -15.28 -25.71
C LEU A 51 -11.78 -14.61 -26.77
N GLY A 52 -10.57 -14.19 -26.37
CA GLY A 52 -9.64 -13.43 -27.20
C GLY A 52 -9.54 -11.97 -26.77
N GLY A 53 -8.63 -11.23 -27.41
CA GLY A 53 -8.42 -9.80 -27.10
C GLY A 53 -9.71 -8.99 -27.27
N THR A 54 -10.07 -8.26 -26.23
CA THR A 54 -11.25 -7.39 -26.21
C THR A 54 -10.81 -5.97 -25.88
N VAL A 55 -11.34 -5.00 -26.61
CA VAL A 55 -11.11 -3.57 -26.38
C VAL A 55 -12.42 -2.93 -25.97
N THR A 56 -12.40 -2.19 -24.87
CA THR A 56 -13.49 -1.33 -24.45
C THR A 56 -13.01 0.11 -24.41
N SER A 57 -13.88 1.07 -24.66
CA SER A 57 -13.56 2.50 -24.67
C SER A 57 -14.44 3.26 -23.69
N GLY A 58 -13.90 4.32 -23.16
CA GLY A 58 -14.57 5.26 -22.28
C GLY A 58 -13.70 6.50 -22.05
N ILE A 59 -13.91 7.16 -20.95
CA ILE A 59 -13.13 8.34 -20.55
C ILE A 59 -12.52 8.14 -19.15
N ILE A 60 -11.58 8.98 -18.82
CA ILE A 60 -11.16 9.17 -17.43
C ILE A 60 -12.30 9.92 -16.72
N SER A 61 -12.96 9.25 -15.79
CA SER A 61 -14.06 9.82 -15.01
C SER A 61 -13.58 10.58 -13.79
N SER A 62 -12.43 10.18 -13.22
CA SER A 62 -11.76 10.84 -12.10
C SER A 62 -10.29 10.43 -12.05
N ILE A 63 -9.45 11.29 -11.49
CA ILE A 63 -8.05 10.99 -11.13
C ILE A 63 -7.90 11.05 -9.62
N ASN A 64 -6.84 10.45 -9.10
CA ASN A 64 -6.52 10.43 -7.67
C ASN A 64 -7.70 9.94 -6.80
N ARG A 65 -8.36 8.86 -7.25
CA ARG A 65 -9.51 8.30 -6.54
C ARG A 65 -9.04 7.34 -5.44
N ASP A 66 -9.22 7.75 -4.17
CA ASP A 66 -9.12 6.85 -3.02
C ASP A 66 -10.43 6.03 -2.91
N ILE A 67 -10.30 4.72 -2.98
CA ILE A 67 -11.42 3.77 -2.84
C ILE A 67 -11.24 2.83 -1.65
N GLY A 68 -10.30 3.17 -0.73
CA GLY A 68 -10.02 2.34 0.44
C GLY A 68 -9.11 1.14 0.17
N GLY A 69 -8.44 1.09 -0.99
CA GLY A 69 -7.51 0.02 -1.37
C GLY A 69 -6.14 0.08 -0.66
N GLY A 70 -5.97 0.95 0.33
CA GLY A 70 -4.72 1.16 1.06
C GLY A 70 -4.10 2.53 0.79
N PRO A 71 -3.04 2.90 1.53
CA PRO A 71 -2.49 4.25 1.48
C PRO A 71 -1.50 4.50 0.32
N TYR A 72 -1.33 3.56 -0.61
CA TYR A 72 -0.26 3.62 -1.61
C TYR A 72 -0.75 3.77 -3.05
N VAL A 73 -2.05 3.70 -3.31
CA VAL A 73 -2.60 3.83 -4.66
C VAL A 73 -3.80 4.77 -4.67
N ASP A 74 -3.69 5.82 -5.47
CA ASP A 74 -4.85 6.59 -5.92
C ASP A 74 -5.15 6.19 -7.36
N PHE A 75 -6.36 5.71 -7.60
CA PHE A 75 -6.73 5.12 -8.88
C PHE A 75 -7.14 6.15 -9.91
N ILE A 76 -6.92 5.83 -11.19
CA ILE A 76 -7.63 6.42 -12.31
C ILE A 76 -8.99 5.72 -12.36
N GLN A 77 -10.07 6.49 -12.26
CA GLN A 77 -11.43 5.98 -12.47
C GLN A 77 -11.81 6.14 -13.94
N THR A 78 -12.39 5.12 -14.54
CA THR A 78 -12.88 5.14 -15.92
C THR A 78 -14.28 4.51 -16.02
N ASP A 79 -15.06 4.97 -16.98
CA ASP A 79 -16.34 4.36 -17.38
C ASP A 79 -16.16 3.36 -18.53
N ALA A 80 -14.96 3.23 -19.10
CA ALA A 80 -14.65 2.13 -19.99
C ALA A 80 -15.03 0.81 -19.32
N PRO A 81 -15.85 -0.06 -19.94
CA PRO A 81 -16.31 -1.29 -19.31
C PRO A 81 -15.15 -2.21 -18.94
N ILE A 82 -14.89 -2.34 -17.62
CA ILE A 82 -13.96 -3.30 -17.05
C ILE A 82 -14.77 -4.48 -16.52
N ASN A 83 -14.39 -5.68 -16.89
CA ASN A 83 -14.99 -6.93 -16.46
C ASN A 83 -13.90 -7.96 -16.15
N ARG A 84 -14.27 -9.12 -15.62
CA ARG A 84 -13.33 -10.24 -15.41
C ARG A 84 -12.57 -10.55 -16.68
N GLY A 85 -11.21 -10.50 -16.63
CA GLY A 85 -10.30 -10.71 -17.74
C GLY A 85 -9.68 -9.44 -18.31
N ASN A 86 -10.18 -8.24 -17.97
CA ASN A 86 -9.48 -6.99 -18.26
C ASN A 86 -8.48 -6.62 -17.15
N SER A 87 -8.69 -7.11 -15.92
CA SER A 87 -7.75 -6.87 -14.80
C SER A 87 -6.36 -7.41 -15.12
N GLY A 88 -5.33 -6.62 -14.85
CA GLY A 88 -3.95 -6.84 -15.26
C GLY A 88 -3.63 -6.38 -16.68
N GLY A 89 -4.65 -6.07 -17.50
CA GLY A 89 -4.48 -5.47 -18.82
C GLY A 89 -4.26 -3.95 -18.78
N PRO A 90 -3.77 -3.36 -19.87
CA PRO A 90 -3.47 -1.93 -19.95
C PRO A 90 -4.72 -1.07 -20.12
N LEU A 91 -4.64 0.15 -19.56
CA LEU A 91 -5.45 1.29 -19.91
C LEU A 91 -4.61 2.20 -20.80
N PHE A 92 -4.99 2.39 -22.06
CA PHE A 92 -4.27 3.20 -23.02
C PHE A 92 -4.87 4.60 -23.18
N ASN A 93 -4.00 5.58 -23.48
CA ASN A 93 -4.41 6.85 -24.06
C ASN A 93 -4.56 6.71 -25.60
N LEU A 94 -4.92 7.80 -26.28
CA LEU A 94 -5.05 7.81 -27.75
C LEU A 94 -3.73 7.80 -28.51
N ASP A 95 -2.60 8.05 -27.83
CA ASP A 95 -1.25 7.96 -28.40
C ASP A 95 -0.73 6.52 -28.37
N GLY A 96 -1.51 5.57 -27.83
CA GLY A 96 -1.13 4.16 -27.72
C GLY A 96 -0.15 3.88 -26.59
N GLU A 97 -0.13 4.73 -25.57
CA GLU A 97 0.71 4.58 -24.39
C GLU A 97 -0.12 4.10 -23.18
N VAL A 98 0.48 3.27 -22.36
CA VAL A 98 -0.14 2.74 -21.14
C VAL A 98 -0.11 3.79 -20.04
N ILE A 99 -1.28 4.34 -19.69
CA ILE A 99 -1.45 5.31 -18.60
C ILE A 99 -1.93 4.65 -17.30
N GLY A 100 -2.30 3.36 -17.35
CA GLY A 100 -2.70 2.63 -16.15
C GLY A 100 -2.78 1.12 -16.38
N ILE A 101 -2.84 0.38 -15.28
CA ILE A 101 -3.11 -1.07 -15.27
C ILE A 101 -4.50 -1.28 -14.69
N ASN A 102 -5.40 -1.90 -15.45
CA ASN A 102 -6.75 -2.19 -14.98
C ASN A 102 -6.69 -3.15 -13.78
N SER A 103 -7.33 -2.80 -12.67
CA SER A 103 -7.29 -3.57 -11.45
C SER A 103 -8.67 -4.07 -11.06
N MET A 104 -9.59 -3.18 -10.74
CA MET A 104 -10.87 -3.59 -10.15
C MET A 104 -12.06 -2.78 -10.63
N ILE A 105 -13.25 -3.23 -10.23
CA ILE A 105 -14.51 -2.50 -10.40
C ILE A 105 -15.25 -2.40 -9.06
N ILE A 106 -16.05 -1.37 -8.91
CA ILE A 106 -17.06 -1.31 -7.86
C ILE A 106 -18.42 -1.64 -8.53
N SER A 107 -19.01 -2.76 -8.12
CA SER A 107 -20.27 -3.24 -8.71
C SER A 107 -21.03 -4.11 -7.71
N GLN A 108 -22.35 -3.93 -7.67
CA GLN A 108 -23.24 -4.79 -6.88
C GLN A 108 -23.59 -6.09 -7.61
N THR A 109 -23.50 -6.10 -8.92
CA THR A 109 -23.90 -7.24 -9.77
C THR A 109 -22.72 -8.07 -10.28
N GLY A 110 -21.48 -7.61 -10.05
CA GLY A 110 -20.26 -8.24 -10.54
C GLY A 110 -19.90 -7.91 -11.99
N GLY A 111 -20.75 -7.17 -12.72
CA GLY A 111 -20.46 -6.63 -14.05
C GLY A 111 -20.13 -5.14 -14.00
N SER A 112 -19.60 -4.60 -15.11
CA SER A 112 -19.31 -3.17 -15.21
C SER A 112 -20.57 -2.32 -15.12
N VAL A 113 -20.52 -1.30 -14.28
CA VAL A 113 -21.54 -0.27 -14.12
C VAL A 113 -20.96 1.14 -14.33
N GLY A 114 -19.82 1.24 -15.04
CA GLY A 114 -19.12 2.50 -15.28
C GLY A 114 -18.22 2.96 -14.14
N LEU A 115 -17.89 2.07 -13.19
CA LEU A 115 -16.98 2.33 -12.08
C LEU A 115 -15.80 1.37 -12.15
N GLY A 116 -14.93 1.57 -13.14
CA GLY A 116 -13.67 0.86 -13.31
C GLY A 116 -12.50 1.66 -12.72
N PHE A 117 -11.49 0.96 -12.23
CA PHE A 117 -10.33 1.55 -11.57
C PHE A 117 -9.03 0.94 -12.09
N SER A 118 -8.10 1.80 -12.43
CA SER A 118 -6.77 1.42 -12.93
C SER A 118 -5.69 2.05 -12.08
N ILE A 119 -4.63 1.28 -11.81
CA ILE A 119 -3.44 1.75 -11.11
C ILE A 119 -2.69 2.69 -12.07
N PRO A 120 -2.37 3.94 -11.69
CA PRO A 120 -1.68 4.87 -12.56
C PRO A 120 -0.32 4.34 -13.04
N SER A 121 0.07 4.66 -14.27
CA SER A 121 1.33 4.22 -14.86
C SER A 121 2.55 4.65 -14.04
N LYS A 122 2.54 5.83 -13.43
CA LYS A 122 3.60 6.31 -12.55
C LYS A 122 3.84 5.34 -11.39
N THR A 123 2.79 5.00 -10.65
CA THR A 123 2.86 4.03 -9.54
C THR A 123 3.25 2.65 -10.05
N ALA A 124 2.59 2.17 -11.13
CA ALA A 124 2.86 0.85 -11.69
C ALA A 124 4.32 0.70 -12.13
N LYS A 125 4.86 1.68 -12.86
CA LYS A 125 6.25 1.68 -13.34
C LYS A 125 7.25 1.61 -12.18
N LEU A 126 7.06 2.45 -11.14
CA LEU A 126 7.92 2.46 -9.96
C LEU A 126 7.96 1.08 -9.28
N ILE A 127 6.80 0.48 -9.05
CA ILE A 127 6.70 -0.83 -8.40
C ILE A 127 7.29 -1.95 -9.27
N VAL A 128 7.00 -1.95 -10.57
CA VAL A 128 7.55 -2.92 -11.52
C VAL A 128 9.08 -2.86 -11.55
N GLU A 129 9.67 -1.66 -11.62
CA GLU A 129 11.13 -1.48 -11.60
C GLU A 129 11.76 -1.99 -10.29
N GLN A 130 11.11 -1.77 -9.15
CA GLN A 130 11.56 -2.28 -7.86
C GLN A 130 11.45 -3.82 -7.79
N ILE A 131 10.34 -4.40 -8.24
CA ILE A 131 10.18 -5.87 -8.26
C ILE A 131 11.23 -6.51 -9.18
N ILE A 132 11.50 -5.95 -10.35
CA ILE A 132 12.55 -6.45 -11.26
C ILE A 132 13.94 -6.38 -10.59
N SER A 133 14.23 -5.29 -9.90
CA SER A 133 15.55 -5.04 -9.31
C SER A 133 15.80 -5.79 -8.00
N PHE A 134 14.77 -5.98 -7.19
CA PHE A 134 14.89 -6.47 -5.81
C PHE A 134 14.02 -7.68 -5.50
N GLY A 135 13.20 -8.14 -6.43
CA GLY A 135 12.22 -9.22 -6.21
C GLY A 135 10.97 -8.79 -5.42
N GLN A 136 10.95 -7.56 -4.91
CA GLN A 136 9.84 -7.02 -4.10
C GLN A 136 9.80 -5.50 -4.18
N ALA A 137 8.65 -4.91 -3.87
CA ALA A 137 8.52 -3.47 -3.71
C ALA A 137 9.25 -3.01 -2.44
N LYS A 138 9.92 -1.87 -2.54
CA LYS A 138 10.62 -1.21 -1.43
C LYS A 138 10.03 0.18 -1.23
N ARG A 139 9.70 0.53 0.01
CA ARG A 139 9.06 1.80 0.34
C ARG A 139 9.90 2.62 1.29
N GLY A 140 9.89 3.93 1.06
CA GLY A 140 10.41 4.89 2.03
C GLY A 140 9.61 4.87 3.34
N ARG A 141 10.26 5.22 4.45
CA ARG A 141 9.67 5.32 5.79
C ARG A 141 10.15 6.58 6.48
N LEU A 142 9.21 7.24 7.17
CA LEU A 142 9.50 8.37 8.05
C LEU A 142 9.45 7.97 9.53
N GLY A 143 8.51 7.11 9.91
CA GLY A 143 8.32 6.62 11.29
C GLY A 143 7.55 7.58 12.17
N VAL A 144 6.43 8.07 11.66
CA VAL A 144 5.46 8.90 12.37
C VAL A 144 4.08 8.26 12.33
N GLN A 145 3.31 8.43 13.40
CA GLN A 145 1.87 8.21 13.38
C GLN A 145 1.20 9.56 13.12
N ILE A 146 0.33 9.58 12.13
CA ILE A 146 -0.33 10.80 11.68
C ILE A 146 -1.84 10.71 11.81
N GLN A 147 -2.49 11.86 11.91
CA GLN A 147 -3.94 11.97 11.89
C GLN A 147 -4.40 13.18 11.09
N ASP A 148 -5.69 13.18 10.78
CA ASP A 148 -6.36 14.24 10.05
C ASP A 148 -6.48 15.52 10.88
N LEU A 149 -6.56 16.64 10.19
CA LEU A 149 -6.77 17.96 10.74
C LEU A 149 -8.23 18.40 10.48
N THR A 150 -9.10 18.23 11.49
CA THR A 150 -10.42 18.87 11.44
C THR A 150 -10.31 20.37 11.72
N GLN A 151 -11.29 21.16 11.30
CA GLN A 151 -11.30 22.61 11.57
C GLN A 151 -11.20 22.90 13.06
N GLU A 152 -11.99 22.23 13.88
CA GLU A 152 -11.98 22.41 15.34
C GLU A 152 -10.62 22.08 15.96
N PHE A 153 -9.95 21.04 15.43
CA PHE A 153 -8.63 20.63 15.91
C PHE A 153 -7.56 21.66 15.52
N SER A 154 -7.57 22.10 14.26
CA SER A 154 -6.66 23.14 13.76
C SER A 154 -6.81 24.45 14.54
N ASP A 155 -8.04 24.91 14.78
CA ASP A 155 -8.34 26.12 15.57
C ASP A 155 -7.78 26.00 16.99
N SER A 156 -7.87 24.81 17.61
CA SER A 156 -7.33 24.55 18.95
C SER A 156 -5.81 24.61 19.01
N LEU A 157 -5.13 24.33 17.90
CA LEU A 157 -3.68 24.42 17.76
C LEU A 157 -3.21 25.83 17.35
N GLY A 158 -4.12 26.73 16.94
CA GLY A 158 -3.80 28.02 16.33
C GLY A 158 -3.23 27.89 14.92
N TYR A 159 -3.62 26.84 14.19
CA TYR A 159 -3.22 26.61 12.80
C TYR A 159 -4.37 26.97 11.86
N ASP A 160 -4.13 27.96 10.97
CA ASP A 160 -5.16 28.58 10.13
C ASP A 160 -5.56 27.75 8.88
N SER A 161 -5.34 26.42 8.91
CA SER A 161 -5.63 25.52 7.79
C SER A 161 -5.98 24.13 8.28
N THR A 162 -6.68 23.34 7.45
CA THR A 162 -6.90 21.90 7.66
C THR A 162 -5.98 21.05 6.78
N GLU A 163 -5.11 21.67 5.98
CA GLU A 163 -4.16 20.98 5.14
C GLU A 163 -2.94 20.52 5.94
N GLY A 164 -2.39 19.37 5.61
CA GLY A 164 -1.22 18.79 6.25
C GLY A 164 -1.51 17.46 6.93
N ALA A 165 -0.48 16.92 7.58
CA ALA A 165 -0.55 15.71 8.38
C ALA A 165 -0.08 16.01 9.80
N PHE A 166 -0.97 15.91 10.78
CA PHE A 166 -0.61 16.10 12.18
C PHE A 166 0.15 14.89 12.70
N VAL A 167 1.31 15.12 13.31
CA VAL A 167 2.15 14.08 13.92
C VAL A 167 1.64 13.80 15.34
N ALA A 168 0.91 12.71 15.50
CA ALA A 168 0.41 12.28 16.80
C ALA A 168 1.52 11.67 17.67
N SER A 169 2.43 10.90 17.04
CA SER A 169 3.61 10.34 17.70
C SER A 169 4.75 10.08 16.72
N VAL A 170 5.95 9.99 17.26
CA VAL A 170 7.18 9.67 16.50
C VAL A 170 7.77 8.39 17.06
N GLU A 171 8.05 7.43 16.18
CA GLU A 171 8.64 6.16 16.57
C GLU A 171 10.10 6.33 16.99
N PRO A 172 10.53 5.75 18.11
CA PRO A 172 11.94 5.80 18.54
C PRO A 172 12.89 5.26 17.46
N ASN A 173 14.05 5.90 17.32
CA ASN A 173 15.09 5.54 16.34
C ASN A 173 14.64 5.57 14.87
N SER A 174 13.48 6.14 14.57
CA SER A 174 13.01 6.34 13.21
C SER A 174 13.74 7.51 12.51
N PRO A 175 13.67 7.61 11.18
CA PRO A 175 14.13 8.78 10.44
C PRO A 175 13.59 10.11 10.98
N ALA A 176 12.31 10.15 11.34
CA ALA A 176 11.67 11.32 11.94
C ALA A 176 12.29 11.69 13.29
N ALA A 177 12.48 10.70 14.19
CA ALA A 177 13.10 10.92 15.49
C ALA A 177 14.54 11.43 15.38
N LEU A 178 15.33 10.81 14.47
CA LEU A 178 16.72 11.19 14.23
C LEU A 178 16.87 12.60 13.63
N SER A 179 15.84 13.08 12.95
CA SER A 179 15.79 14.39 12.31
C SER A 179 15.06 15.43 13.16
N ASN A 180 14.67 15.11 14.40
CA ASN A 180 13.99 16.02 15.31
C ASN A 180 12.58 16.48 14.85
N ILE A 181 11.87 15.65 14.10
CA ILE A 181 10.42 15.75 13.95
C ILE A 181 9.80 15.34 15.29
N GLN A 182 8.76 16.05 15.74
CA GLN A 182 8.18 15.89 17.06
C GLN A 182 6.67 15.63 16.99
N ALA A 183 6.12 14.99 18.02
CA ALA A 183 4.68 14.96 18.21
C ALA A 183 4.18 16.42 18.39
N GLY A 184 3.07 16.76 17.74
CA GLY A 184 2.54 18.10 17.67
C GLY A 184 2.93 18.89 16.42
N ASP A 185 3.87 18.40 15.60
CA ASP A 185 4.16 19.00 14.29
C ASP A 185 3.01 18.75 13.31
N ILE A 186 2.82 19.67 12.39
CA ILE A 186 1.99 19.46 11.20
C ILE A 186 2.91 19.45 10.00
N ILE A 187 3.03 18.32 9.32
CA ILE A 187 3.81 18.20 8.08
C ILE A 187 3.00 18.79 6.95
N ILE A 188 3.49 19.88 6.36
CA ILE A 188 2.80 20.64 5.31
C ILE A 188 3.42 20.46 3.94
N GLU A 189 4.68 20.00 3.88
CA GLU A 189 5.40 19.70 2.63
C GLU A 189 6.46 18.62 2.89
N PHE A 190 6.63 17.73 1.94
CA PHE A 190 7.64 16.68 1.96
C PHE A 190 8.32 16.61 0.59
N ASN A 191 9.63 16.85 0.52
CA ASN A 191 10.42 16.82 -0.71
C ASN A 191 9.79 17.67 -1.84
N ASP A 192 9.52 18.94 -1.56
CA ASP A 192 8.88 19.93 -2.44
C ASP A 192 7.45 19.58 -2.90
N GLN A 193 6.85 18.53 -2.34
CA GLN A 193 5.46 18.15 -2.59
C GLN A 193 4.59 18.62 -1.42
N LYS A 194 3.56 19.39 -1.74
CA LYS A 194 2.57 19.88 -0.75
C LYS A 194 1.77 18.70 -0.20
N ILE A 195 1.60 18.68 1.12
CA ILE A 195 0.74 17.72 1.82
C ILE A 195 -0.59 18.42 2.08
N SER A 196 -1.58 18.17 1.23
CA SER A 196 -2.92 18.75 1.34
C SER A 196 -3.83 17.96 2.28
N SER A 197 -3.56 16.67 2.44
CA SER A 197 -4.25 15.76 3.35
C SER A 197 -3.24 14.86 4.04
N PHE A 198 -3.55 14.41 5.26
CA PHE A 198 -2.71 13.42 5.94
C PHE A 198 -2.50 12.13 5.11
N LYS A 199 -3.43 11.79 4.22
CA LYS A 199 -3.34 10.64 3.30
C LYS A 199 -2.25 10.78 2.24
N ASP A 200 -1.81 12.00 1.93
CA ASP A 200 -0.78 12.23 0.92
C ASP A 200 0.61 11.81 1.44
N LEU A 201 0.88 12.03 2.73
CA LEU A 201 2.19 11.80 3.30
C LEU A 201 2.69 10.35 3.15
N PRO A 202 1.90 9.31 3.46
CA PRO A 202 2.34 7.93 3.27
C PRO A 202 2.74 7.60 1.83
N LYS A 203 2.04 8.17 0.83
CA LYS A 203 2.32 7.96 -0.60
C LYS A 203 3.64 8.59 -0.99
N VAL A 204 3.78 9.88 -0.72
CA VAL A 204 4.99 10.65 -1.08
C VAL A 204 6.23 10.05 -0.41
N VAL A 205 6.13 9.67 0.87
CA VAL A 205 7.22 9.02 1.59
C VAL A 205 7.55 7.66 0.99
N ALA A 206 6.53 6.83 0.68
CA ALA A 206 6.73 5.51 0.12
C ALA A 206 7.38 5.53 -1.27
N GLU A 207 7.04 6.52 -2.10
CA GLU A 207 7.60 6.72 -3.45
C GLU A 207 9.02 7.30 -3.43
N THR A 208 9.44 7.89 -2.30
CA THR A 208 10.77 8.50 -2.20
C THR A 208 11.85 7.43 -2.03
N PRO A 209 12.95 7.48 -2.82
CA PRO A 209 14.01 6.48 -2.74
C PRO A 209 14.63 6.40 -1.34
N ILE A 210 14.83 5.18 -0.86
CA ILE A 210 15.44 4.91 0.44
C ILE A 210 16.85 5.50 0.49
N GLY A 211 17.17 6.14 1.61
CA GLY A 211 18.47 6.81 1.81
C GLY A 211 18.56 8.22 1.24
N SER A 212 17.56 8.68 0.51
CA SER A 212 17.51 10.08 0.01
C SER A 212 17.47 11.06 1.16
N GLN A 213 18.16 12.19 0.98
CA GLN A 213 18.02 13.37 1.83
C GLN A 213 16.90 14.23 1.25
N VAL A 214 15.90 14.55 2.06
CA VAL A 214 14.76 15.36 1.67
C VAL A 214 14.51 16.45 2.70
N VAL A 215 13.90 17.56 2.28
CA VAL A 215 13.43 18.59 3.18
C VAL A 215 11.97 18.32 3.52
N VAL A 216 11.66 18.31 4.81
CA VAL A 216 10.30 18.25 5.34
C VAL A 216 9.97 19.59 5.97
N LYS A 217 8.93 20.28 5.47
CA LYS A 217 8.43 21.49 6.10
C LYS A 217 7.35 21.13 7.11
N VAL A 218 7.55 21.57 8.33
CA VAL A 218 6.58 21.40 9.40
C VAL A 218 6.13 22.76 9.92
N TRP A 219 4.86 22.84 10.30
CA TRP A 219 4.37 23.89 11.17
C TRP A 219 4.50 23.41 12.62
N ARG A 220 5.14 24.22 13.45
CA ARG A 220 5.37 23.95 14.89
C ARG A 220 5.19 25.23 15.69
N ASN A 221 4.18 25.27 16.55
CA ASN A 221 3.92 26.41 17.47
C ASN A 221 3.87 27.79 16.77
N GLY A 222 3.24 27.89 15.60
CA GLY A 222 3.09 29.15 14.87
C GLY A 222 4.20 29.45 13.86
N GLU A 223 5.24 28.60 13.76
CA GLU A 223 6.38 28.79 12.87
C GLU A 223 6.50 27.66 11.84
N ILE A 224 6.98 27.99 10.65
CA ILE A 224 7.32 27.00 9.62
C ILE A 224 8.81 26.69 9.74
N ILE A 225 9.13 25.42 9.91
CA ILE A 225 10.49 24.89 10.10
C ILE A 225 10.81 23.92 8.98
N ASN A 226 11.98 24.07 8.36
CA ASN A 226 12.53 23.10 7.42
C ASN A 226 13.41 22.11 8.18
N ILE A 227 13.17 20.81 7.97
CA ILE A 227 13.88 19.73 8.63
C ILE A 227 14.46 18.80 7.56
N ASP A 228 15.78 18.62 7.57
CA ASP A 228 16.45 17.65 6.69
C ASP A 228 16.27 16.24 7.23
N VAL A 229 15.71 15.36 6.41
CA VAL A 229 15.40 13.98 6.80
C VAL A 229 16.04 13.00 5.81
N LYS A 230 16.70 11.99 6.32
CA LYS A 230 17.13 10.83 5.53
C LYS A 230 16.04 9.77 5.55
N VAL A 231 15.43 9.50 4.40
CA VAL A 231 14.36 8.51 4.26
C VAL A 231 14.87 7.10 4.60
N GLY A 232 14.20 6.44 5.53
CA GLY A 232 14.48 5.05 5.91
C GLY A 232 13.78 4.05 4.98
N GLU A 233 14.06 2.77 5.16
CA GLU A 233 13.30 1.69 4.53
C GLU A 233 12.11 1.34 5.42
N LEU A 234 10.91 1.30 4.82
CA LEU A 234 9.78 0.65 5.44
C LEU A 234 10.09 -0.85 5.37
N GLU A 235 10.57 -1.40 6.48
CA GLU A 235 10.61 -2.84 6.61
C GLU A 235 9.16 -3.31 6.52
N GLU A 236 8.74 -3.69 5.31
CA GLU A 236 7.47 -4.39 5.11
C GLU A 236 7.58 -5.71 5.83
N GLY A 237 6.99 -5.72 7.00
CA GLY A 237 7.16 -6.80 7.93
C GLY A 237 8.51 -7.50 7.70
N ARG A 238 9.47 -7.39 8.61
CA ARG A 238 9.92 -8.70 9.00
C ARG A 238 8.63 -9.51 8.92
N LYS A 239 8.49 -10.40 7.91
CA LYS A 239 7.82 -11.65 8.16
C LYS A 239 8.33 -11.95 9.53
N LEU A 240 7.52 -11.71 10.56
CA LEU A 240 7.75 -12.35 11.85
C LEU A 240 8.12 -13.71 11.39
N ALA A 241 9.44 -14.02 11.42
CA ALA A 241 10.04 -15.12 10.72
C ALA A 241 9.07 -16.20 11.02
N LYS A 242 8.34 -16.65 9.93
CA LYS A 242 7.26 -17.62 9.97
C LYS A 242 7.15 -18.06 11.38
N ASN A 243 6.24 -17.54 12.22
CA ASN A 243 6.40 -17.62 13.67
C ASN A 243 6.82 -19.04 14.01
N GLU A 244 8.13 -19.28 13.99
CA GLU A 244 8.71 -20.40 14.70
C GLU A 244 8.45 -19.94 16.10
N GLY A 245 7.31 -20.35 16.65
CA GLY A 245 6.85 -19.90 17.94
C GLY A 245 7.99 -20.06 18.91
N VAL A 246 8.05 -19.27 19.94
CA VAL A 246 9.11 -19.36 20.94
C VAL A 246 8.98 -20.74 21.61
N TYR A 247 9.99 -21.59 21.44
CA TYR A 247 10.02 -22.86 22.13
C TYR A 247 10.38 -22.64 23.59
N LEU A 248 9.51 -23.05 24.48
CA LEU A 248 9.70 -23.00 25.94
C LEU A 248 10.12 -24.39 26.41
N GLU A 249 11.43 -24.58 26.59
CA GLU A 249 12.05 -25.87 26.91
C GLU A 249 11.53 -26.47 28.24
N GLU A 250 11.23 -25.64 29.22
CA GLU A 250 10.72 -26.10 30.55
C GLU A 250 9.30 -26.68 30.45
N LEU A 251 8.50 -26.21 29.48
CA LEU A 251 7.12 -26.65 29.28
C LEU A 251 6.99 -27.57 28.06
N ASP A 252 8.05 -27.75 27.30
CA ASP A 252 8.06 -28.52 26.05
C ASP A 252 6.94 -28.11 25.08
N ILE A 253 6.79 -26.80 24.87
CA ILE A 253 5.78 -26.22 23.99
C ILE A 253 6.38 -25.14 23.08
N THR A 254 5.82 -25.00 21.90
CA THR A 254 6.07 -23.87 21.01
C THR A 254 4.86 -22.94 21.09
N VAL A 255 5.09 -21.68 21.42
CA VAL A 255 4.04 -20.66 21.59
C VAL A 255 4.27 -19.47 20.67
N GLU A 256 3.18 -18.81 20.28
CA GLU A 256 3.21 -17.56 19.53
C GLU A 256 2.15 -16.58 20.07
N GLU A 257 2.23 -15.32 19.66
CA GLU A 257 1.23 -14.32 20.02
C GLU A 257 -0.13 -14.67 19.37
N LEU A 258 -1.20 -14.53 20.14
CA LEU A 258 -2.56 -14.84 19.65
C LEU A 258 -2.97 -13.87 18.52
N SER A 259 -2.98 -14.37 17.29
CA SER A 259 -3.32 -13.58 16.10
C SER A 259 -4.84 -13.39 15.94
N SER A 260 -5.25 -12.35 15.22
CA SER A 260 -6.67 -12.14 14.88
C SER A 260 -7.26 -13.29 14.07
N GLU A 261 -6.45 -13.99 13.27
CA GLU A 261 -6.89 -15.18 12.52
C GLU A 261 -7.17 -16.36 13.47
N ALA A 262 -6.32 -16.57 14.46
CA ALA A 262 -6.52 -17.59 15.49
C ALA A 262 -7.76 -17.28 16.35
N ILE A 263 -7.97 -16.02 16.76
CA ILE A 263 -9.17 -15.57 17.47
C ILE A 263 -10.43 -15.93 16.68
N ASN A 264 -10.48 -15.62 15.39
CA ASN A 264 -11.62 -15.88 14.53
C ASN A 264 -11.83 -17.40 14.32
N SER A 265 -10.76 -18.16 14.07
CA SER A 265 -10.85 -19.60 13.83
C SER A 265 -11.29 -20.41 15.06
N LEU A 266 -10.91 -19.93 16.25
CA LEU A 266 -11.30 -20.53 17.54
C LEU A 266 -12.63 -20.01 18.09
N GLY A 267 -13.26 -19.03 17.41
CA GLY A 267 -14.53 -18.44 17.85
C GLY A 267 -14.43 -17.66 19.17
N LEU A 268 -13.27 -17.09 19.46
CA LEU A 268 -13.00 -16.30 20.66
C LEU A 268 -13.51 -14.87 20.51
N ASP A 269 -13.73 -14.18 21.63
CA ASP A 269 -14.06 -12.74 21.62
C ASP A 269 -12.91 -11.94 21.01
N SER A 270 -13.22 -10.96 20.15
CA SER A 270 -12.25 -10.11 19.47
C SER A 270 -11.31 -9.32 20.40
N LYS A 271 -11.67 -9.21 21.68
CA LYS A 271 -10.87 -8.57 22.74
C LYS A 271 -9.98 -9.56 23.51
N THR A 272 -10.05 -10.85 23.18
CA THR A 272 -9.21 -11.86 23.84
C THR A 272 -7.75 -11.60 23.52
N SER A 273 -6.91 -11.52 24.54
CA SER A 273 -5.45 -11.44 24.41
C SER A 273 -4.82 -12.62 25.15
N GLY A 274 -3.73 -13.14 24.64
CA GLY A 274 -3.05 -14.31 25.22
C GLY A 274 -1.94 -14.84 24.33
N ILE A 275 -1.48 -16.02 24.68
CA ILE A 275 -0.45 -16.77 23.97
C ILE A 275 -1.10 -18.00 23.34
N PHE A 276 -0.88 -18.21 22.06
CA PHE A 276 -1.35 -19.36 21.31
C PHE A 276 -0.34 -20.50 21.37
N VAL A 277 -0.76 -21.69 21.75
CA VAL A 277 0.07 -22.90 21.79
C VAL A 277 0.03 -23.53 20.40
N LYS A 278 1.14 -23.41 19.67
CA LYS A 278 1.27 -23.89 18.30
C LYS A 278 1.56 -25.38 18.24
N GLU A 279 2.45 -25.85 19.12
CA GLU A 279 2.90 -27.23 19.16
C GLU A 279 3.21 -27.62 20.61
N VAL A 280 2.81 -28.82 20.98
CA VAL A 280 3.06 -29.41 22.30
C VAL A 280 3.94 -30.64 22.11
N GLY A 281 5.08 -30.68 22.81
CA GLY A 281 6.00 -31.80 22.79
C GLY A 281 5.56 -32.94 23.74
N ASP A 282 6.24 -34.06 23.63
CA ASP A 282 5.89 -35.32 24.31
C ASP A 282 5.98 -35.26 25.85
N LYS A 283 6.65 -34.25 26.40
CA LYS A 283 6.83 -34.10 27.86
C LYS A 283 5.68 -33.33 28.54
N ASN A 284 4.80 -32.70 27.77
CA ASN A 284 3.68 -31.93 28.33
C ASN A 284 2.36 -32.67 28.17
N GLU A 285 1.77 -33.11 29.26
CA GLU A 285 0.50 -33.85 29.31
C GLU A 285 -0.72 -32.95 29.55
N ASN A 286 -0.51 -31.62 29.79
CA ASN A 286 -1.57 -30.73 30.27
C ASN A 286 -2.08 -29.72 29.22
N LEU A 287 -1.34 -29.51 28.15
CA LEU A 287 -1.68 -28.57 27.09
C LEU A 287 -1.87 -29.32 25.77
N LEU A 288 -2.70 -28.75 24.92
CA LEU A 288 -2.97 -29.28 23.57
C LEU A 288 -2.57 -28.24 22.51
N ASN A 289 -2.29 -28.73 21.31
CA ASN A 289 -2.13 -27.86 20.15
C ASN A 289 -3.39 -27.02 19.95
N ASN A 290 -3.25 -25.75 19.68
CA ASN A 290 -4.29 -24.74 19.54
C ASN A 290 -4.92 -24.24 20.89
N ASP A 291 -4.38 -24.62 22.03
CA ASP A 291 -4.76 -23.99 23.29
C ASP A 291 -4.40 -22.50 23.30
N VAL A 292 -5.16 -21.72 24.05
CA VAL A 292 -4.89 -20.30 24.26
C VAL A 292 -4.67 -20.05 25.74
N ILE A 293 -3.46 -19.61 26.09
CA ILE A 293 -3.12 -19.23 27.47
C ILE A 293 -3.45 -17.76 27.64
N ILE A 294 -4.50 -17.45 28.40
CA ILE A 294 -4.98 -16.09 28.64
C ILE A 294 -4.50 -15.50 29.97
N GLN A 295 -4.04 -16.34 30.91
CA GLN A 295 -3.49 -15.92 32.18
C GLN A 295 -2.63 -17.02 32.78
N VAL A 296 -1.50 -16.62 33.37
CA VAL A 296 -0.64 -17.50 34.16
C VAL A 296 -0.73 -17.05 35.61
N SER A 297 -1.13 -17.94 36.52
CA SER A 297 -1.27 -17.67 37.97
C SER A 297 -0.05 -18.12 38.76
#